data_ee9c072d93ea48d98f8c6a6cfdba9fb3
#
_entry.id   ee9c072d93ea48d98f8c6a6cfdba9fb3
#
_cell.length_a   1.000
_cell.length_b   1.000
_cell.length_c   1.000
_cell.angle_alpha   90.00
_cell.angle_beta   90.00
_cell.angle_gamma   90.00
#
_symmetry.space_group_name_H-M   'P 1'
#
loop_
_entity.id
_entity.type
_entity.pdbx_description
1 polymer ?
#
loop_
_entity_poly.entity_id
_entity_poly.type
_entity_poly.pdbx_seq_one_letter_code
_entity_poly.pdbx_strand_id
1 'polypeptide(L)'
;MRTNPCGVYVHVPFCRRRCPYCDFAFEVRDADARFVDGVVAEYFARRGELPHAPTTLSLGGGTPSSLPAHDVARLVDTIAAYVARDGGALAEIALELNPEDVDAAYAHALKDAGVTRVSIGVQSFDDDVLRYLGRAHDGARASRVVDACVAA
;
A
#
# COMPACT_ATOMS: atom_id res chain seq x y z
N MET A 1 19.10 26.33 4.57
CA MET A 1 17.61 26.26 4.67
C MET A 1 17.23 24.80 4.85
N ARG A 2 16.46 24.45 5.87
CA ARG A 2 15.90 23.09 5.99
C ARG A 2 14.77 22.97 4.95
N THR A 3 14.98 22.23 3.88
CA THR A 3 13.89 21.89 2.96
C THR A 3 12.91 20.97 3.71
N ASN A 4 11.63 21.33 3.74
CA ASN A 4 10.63 20.43 4.31
C ASN A 4 10.60 19.15 3.45
N PRO A 5 10.65 17.95 4.06
CA PRO A 5 10.55 16.72 3.29
C PRO A 5 9.22 16.66 2.55
N CYS A 6 9.20 16.16 1.33
CA CYS A 6 7.98 15.86 0.61
C CYS A 6 7.88 14.36 0.32
N GLY A 7 6.67 13.88 0.11
CA GLY A 7 6.37 12.49 -0.18
C GLY A 7 5.35 12.35 -1.31
N VAL A 8 5.27 11.16 -1.86
CA VAL A 8 4.24 10.74 -2.80
C VAL A 8 3.25 9.87 -2.06
N TYR A 9 1.98 10.18 -2.18
CA TYR A 9 0.88 9.33 -1.75
C TYR A 9 0.13 8.80 -2.97
N VAL A 10 0.01 7.49 -3.05
CA VAL A 10 -0.78 6.80 -4.08
C VAL A 10 -2.06 6.31 -3.43
N HIS A 11 -3.18 6.83 -3.90
CA HIS A 11 -4.49 6.37 -3.47
C HIS A 11 -4.93 5.16 -4.30
N VAL A 12 -5.04 3.99 -3.68
CA VAL A 12 -5.53 2.75 -4.30
C VAL A 12 -7.01 2.58 -3.96
N PRO A 13 -7.94 2.85 -4.87
CA PRO A 13 -9.36 2.96 -4.55
C PRO A 13 -10.10 1.63 -4.50
N PHE A 14 -9.44 0.50 -4.52
CA PHE A 14 -10.09 -0.82 -4.62
C PHE A 14 -10.28 -1.45 -3.25
N CYS A 15 -11.47 -2.02 -3.03
CA CYS A 15 -11.78 -2.87 -1.88
C CYS A 15 -12.63 -4.07 -2.32
N ARG A 16 -12.44 -5.21 -1.68
CA ARG A 16 -13.29 -6.41 -1.90
C ARG A 16 -14.69 -6.25 -1.34
N ARG A 17 -14.87 -5.41 -0.31
CA ARG A 17 -16.15 -5.14 0.36
C ARG A 17 -16.16 -3.78 1.01
N ARG A 18 -17.37 -3.30 1.32
CA ARG A 18 -17.56 -2.11 2.16
C ARG A 18 -17.62 -2.55 3.62
N CYS A 19 -16.76 -1.97 4.46
CA CYS A 19 -16.87 -2.10 5.91
C CYS A 19 -17.83 -1.02 6.45
N PRO A 20 -18.74 -1.34 7.40
CA PRO A 20 -19.78 -0.40 7.84
C PRO A 20 -19.24 0.86 8.53
N TYR A 21 -17.99 0.82 9.04
CA TYR A 21 -17.34 1.94 9.71
C TYR A 21 -16.45 2.79 8.78
N CYS A 22 -16.26 2.37 7.52
CA CYS A 22 -15.29 3.00 6.61
C CYS A 22 -15.95 4.08 5.76
N ASP A 23 -15.39 5.29 5.82
CA ASP A 23 -15.85 6.46 5.06
C ASP A 23 -14.78 6.97 4.06
N PHE A 24 -13.81 6.12 3.72
CA PHE A 24 -12.82 6.46 2.70
C PHE A 24 -13.41 6.44 1.29
N ALA A 25 -12.74 7.14 0.38
CA ALA A 25 -13.06 7.09 -1.04
C ALA A 25 -12.55 5.77 -1.64
N PHE A 26 -13.46 4.84 -1.94
CA PHE A 26 -13.13 3.56 -2.56
C PHE A 26 -14.29 3.02 -3.40
N GLU A 27 -13.97 2.08 -4.26
CA GLU A 27 -14.90 1.31 -5.08
C GLU A 27 -14.84 -0.17 -4.69
N VAL A 28 -16.00 -0.82 -4.55
CA VAL A 28 -16.06 -2.27 -4.32
C VAL A 28 -15.94 -2.98 -5.66
N ARG A 29 -14.73 -3.32 -6.04
CA ARG A 29 -14.37 -4.08 -7.24
C ARG A 29 -12.95 -4.61 -7.16
N ASP A 30 -12.62 -5.52 -8.04
CA ASP A 30 -11.23 -5.99 -8.19
C ASP A 30 -10.32 -4.89 -8.74
N ALA A 31 -9.05 -4.99 -8.41
CA ALA A 31 -8.04 -4.07 -8.92
C ALA A 31 -7.94 -4.17 -10.46
N ASP A 32 -7.86 -3.02 -11.12
CA ASP A 32 -7.68 -2.94 -12.58
C ASP A 32 -6.18 -2.96 -12.90
N ALA A 33 -5.76 -3.88 -13.77
CA ALA A 33 -4.36 -4.00 -14.20
C ALA A 33 -3.80 -2.70 -14.83
N ARG A 34 -4.67 -1.84 -15.40
CA ARG A 34 -4.28 -0.54 -15.95
C ARG A 34 -4.05 0.54 -14.89
N PHE A 35 -4.42 0.29 -13.64
CA PHE A 35 -4.29 1.25 -12.55
C PHE A 35 -2.84 1.71 -12.37
N VAL A 36 -1.91 0.76 -12.34
CA VAL A 36 -0.48 1.06 -12.14
C VAL A 36 0.05 1.92 -13.29
N ASP A 37 -0.35 1.63 -14.54
CA ASP A 37 0.06 2.44 -15.70
C ASP A 37 -0.46 3.88 -15.58
N GLY A 38 -1.71 4.05 -15.12
CA GLY A 38 -2.31 5.37 -14.86
C GLY A 38 -1.56 6.15 -13.79
N VAL A 39 -1.25 5.52 -12.65
CA VAL A 39 -0.49 6.14 -11.56
C VAL A 39 0.92 6.55 -12.00
N VAL A 40 1.61 5.66 -12.72
CA VAL A 40 2.96 5.95 -13.24
C VAL A 40 2.91 7.13 -14.24
N ALA A 41 1.91 7.15 -15.13
CA ALA A 41 1.74 8.25 -16.08
C ALA A 41 1.43 9.57 -15.38
N GLU A 42 0.58 9.57 -14.35
CA GLU A 42 0.27 10.74 -13.54
C GLU A 42 1.52 11.24 -12.79
N TYR A 43 2.25 10.34 -12.12
CA TYR A 43 3.48 10.71 -11.44
C TYR A 43 4.48 11.36 -12.41
N PHE A 44 4.70 10.74 -13.58
CA PHE A 44 5.59 11.29 -14.59
C PHE A 44 5.18 12.69 -15.06
N ALA A 45 3.89 12.90 -15.30
CA ALA A 45 3.37 14.18 -15.76
C ALA A 45 3.48 15.29 -14.69
N ARG A 46 3.33 14.93 -13.40
CA ARG A 46 3.22 15.90 -12.31
C ARG A 46 4.45 16.02 -11.42
N ARG A 47 5.46 15.14 -11.57
CA ARG A 47 6.66 15.16 -10.71
C ARG A 47 7.40 16.52 -10.70
N GLY A 48 7.30 17.29 -11.78
CA GLY A 48 7.85 18.66 -11.86
C GLY A 48 7.14 19.69 -10.98
N GLU A 49 5.97 19.36 -10.41
CA GLU A 49 5.24 20.20 -9.44
C GLU A 49 5.82 20.04 -8.01
N LEU A 50 6.63 18.99 -7.77
CA LEU A 50 7.26 18.77 -6.48
C LEU A 50 8.39 19.77 -6.23
N PRO A 51 8.51 20.32 -5.01
CA PRO A 51 9.53 21.31 -4.69
C PRO A 51 10.95 20.72 -4.72
N HIS A 52 11.08 19.41 -4.56
CA HIS A 52 12.33 18.62 -4.62
C HIS A 52 11.97 17.13 -4.75
N ALA A 53 12.97 16.28 -4.96
CA ALA A 53 12.76 14.83 -5.01
C ALA A 53 12.10 14.32 -3.71
N PRO A 54 11.05 13.49 -3.80
CA PRO A 54 10.36 12.95 -2.62
C PRO A 54 11.25 11.96 -1.87
N THR A 55 11.08 11.92 -0.55
CA THR A 55 11.80 11.00 0.34
C THR A 55 10.95 9.84 0.83
N THR A 56 9.64 9.88 0.60
CA THR A 56 8.72 8.82 1.00
C THR A 56 7.72 8.50 -0.12
N LEU A 57 7.33 7.24 -0.18
CA LEU A 57 6.22 6.75 -1.00
C LEU A 57 5.25 6.01 -0.09
N SER A 58 3.98 6.38 -0.12
CA SER A 58 2.93 5.71 0.65
C SER A 58 1.80 5.25 -0.26
N LEU A 59 1.43 3.99 -0.16
CA LEU A 59 0.27 3.41 -0.82
C LEU A 59 -0.83 3.19 0.23
N GLY A 60 -1.95 3.85 0.06
CA GLY A 60 -3.08 3.79 1.00
C GLY A 60 -4.43 3.95 0.29
N GLY A 61 -5.49 4.19 1.05
CA GLY A 61 -6.83 4.47 0.52
C GLY A 61 -7.84 3.37 0.77
N GLY A 62 -8.33 2.70 -0.26
CA GLY A 62 -9.21 1.54 -0.14
C GLY A 62 -8.45 0.34 0.43
N THR A 63 -7.77 -0.39 -0.43
CA THR A 63 -6.94 -1.54 0.00
C THR A 63 -5.78 -1.76 -0.98
N PRO A 64 -4.60 -1.20 -0.73
CA PRO A 64 -3.44 -1.40 -1.60
C PRO A 64 -3.02 -2.85 -1.77
N SER A 65 -3.20 -3.70 -0.75
CA SER A 65 -2.96 -5.15 -0.83
C SER A 65 -3.93 -5.92 -1.73
N SER A 66 -4.96 -5.27 -2.27
CA SER A 66 -5.80 -5.84 -3.32
C SER A 66 -5.06 -5.93 -4.67
N LEU A 67 -3.99 -5.17 -4.84
CA LEU A 67 -3.10 -5.27 -6.00
C LEU A 67 -2.25 -6.53 -5.90
N PRO A 68 -2.01 -7.24 -7.01
CA PRO A 68 -1.00 -8.30 -7.05
C PRO A 68 0.38 -7.78 -6.64
N ALA A 69 1.18 -8.62 -5.96
CA ALA A 69 2.50 -8.20 -5.47
C ALA A 69 3.42 -7.69 -6.60
N HIS A 70 3.34 -8.29 -7.80
CA HIS A 70 4.14 -7.84 -8.94
C HIS A 70 3.75 -6.44 -9.44
N ASP A 71 2.48 -6.04 -9.29
CA ASP A 71 1.99 -4.70 -9.64
C ASP A 71 2.47 -3.68 -8.62
N VAL A 72 2.48 -4.03 -7.32
CA VAL A 72 3.08 -3.21 -6.27
C VAL A 72 4.57 -3.03 -6.54
N ALA A 73 5.31 -4.10 -6.83
CA ALA A 73 6.73 -4.06 -7.15
C ALA A 73 6.99 -3.14 -8.35
N ARG A 74 6.26 -3.32 -9.45
CA ARG A 74 6.39 -2.50 -10.66
C ARG A 74 6.16 -1.01 -10.37
N LEU A 75 5.15 -0.68 -9.56
CA LEU A 75 4.84 0.70 -9.17
C LEU A 75 5.99 1.29 -8.35
N VAL A 76 6.44 0.58 -7.32
CA VAL A 76 7.54 1.00 -6.44
C VAL A 76 8.82 1.20 -7.22
N ASP A 77 9.24 0.21 -8.01
CA ASP A 77 10.48 0.26 -8.81
C ASP A 77 10.46 1.44 -9.77
N THR A 78 9.32 1.66 -10.44
CA THR A 78 9.21 2.74 -11.43
C THR A 78 9.31 4.12 -10.75
N ILE A 79 8.59 4.35 -9.65
CA ILE A 79 8.64 5.62 -8.92
C ILE A 79 10.05 5.83 -8.32
N ALA A 80 10.63 4.80 -7.69
CA ALA A 80 11.97 4.87 -7.13
C ALA A 80 13.03 5.21 -8.19
N ALA A 81 12.93 4.63 -9.40
CA ALA A 81 13.82 4.94 -10.49
C ALA A 81 13.71 6.42 -10.94
N TYR A 82 12.49 6.98 -11.00
CA TYR A 82 12.32 8.41 -11.29
C TYR A 82 12.88 9.29 -10.18
N VAL A 83 12.63 8.95 -8.91
CA VAL A 83 13.17 9.68 -7.76
C VAL A 83 14.71 9.70 -7.80
N ALA A 84 15.34 8.56 -8.10
CA ALA A 84 16.79 8.46 -8.23
C ALA A 84 17.34 9.31 -9.40
N ARG A 85 16.65 9.34 -10.54
CA ARG A 85 17.03 10.19 -11.70
C ARG A 85 16.95 11.69 -11.37
N ASP A 86 16.03 12.07 -10.48
CA ASP A 86 15.88 13.44 -9.99
C ASP A 86 16.82 13.75 -8.81
N GLY A 87 17.80 12.86 -8.53
CA GLY A 87 18.83 13.04 -7.51
C GLY A 87 18.38 12.74 -6.07
N GLY A 88 17.23 12.09 -5.91
CA GLY A 88 16.67 11.69 -4.61
C GLY A 88 16.85 10.22 -4.28
N ALA A 89 16.34 9.83 -3.11
CA ALA A 89 16.16 8.44 -2.70
C ALA A 89 14.96 8.32 -1.77
N LEU A 90 14.19 7.26 -1.89
CA LEU A 90 13.10 6.95 -0.98
C LEU A 90 13.68 6.36 0.31
N ALA A 91 13.49 7.07 1.43
CA ALA A 91 13.88 6.60 2.76
C ALA A 91 12.81 5.69 3.40
N GLU A 92 11.55 5.85 3.00
CA GLU A 92 10.45 4.99 3.44
C GLU A 92 9.53 4.69 2.26
N ILE A 93 9.15 3.42 2.15
CA ILE A 93 8.08 2.95 1.27
C ILE A 93 7.07 2.24 2.16
N ALA A 94 5.90 2.87 2.34
CA ALA A 94 4.84 2.40 3.22
C ALA A 94 3.66 1.84 2.41
N LEU A 95 3.04 0.76 2.91
CA LEU A 95 1.87 0.16 2.28
C LEU A 95 0.84 -0.25 3.33
N GLU A 96 -0.43 0.10 3.09
CA GLU A 96 -1.57 -0.39 3.87
C GLU A 96 -2.04 -1.74 3.32
N LEU A 97 -2.37 -2.66 4.22
CA LEU A 97 -2.83 -3.99 3.83
C LEU A 97 -3.95 -4.54 4.72
N ASN A 98 -4.75 -5.41 4.16
CA ASN A 98 -5.75 -6.19 4.89
C ASN A 98 -5.29 -7.63 5.07
N PRO A 99 -5.55 -8.27 6.22
CA PRO A 99 -5.14 -9.65 6.49
C PRO A 99 -5.65 -10.67 5.48
N GLU A 100 -6.81 -10.45 4.87
CA GLU A 100 -7.39 -11.35 3.89
C GLU A 100 -6.60 -11.45 2.57
N ASP A 101 -5.80 -10.43 2.24
CA ASP A 101 -5.07 -10.34 0.97
C ASP A 101 -3.64 -10.87 1.05
N VAL A 102 -3.07 -11.02 2.26
CA VAL A 102 -1.64 -11.22 2.48
C VAL A 102 -1.35 -12.61 3.05
N ASP A 103 -0.43 -13.30 2.45
CA ASP A 103 0.23 -14.50 2.98
C ASP A 103 1.75 -14.29 3.09
N ALA A 104 2.48 -15.31 3.50
CA ALA A 104 3.94 -15.22 3.65
C ALA A 104 4.64 -14.91 2.31
N ALA A 105 4.16 -15.47 1.19
CA ALA A 105 4.75 -15.20 -0.11
C ALA A 105 4.53 -13.74 -0.55
N TYR A 106 3.34 -13.20 -0.31
CA TYR A 106 3.03 -11.80 -0.56
C TYR A 106 3.90 -10.87 0.32
N ALA A 107 4.05 -11.18 1.63
CA ALA A 107 4.89 -10.39 2.55
C ALA A 107 6.36 -10.34 2.07
N HIS A 108 6.93 -11.48 1.69
CA HIS A 108 8.28 -11.52 1.12
C HIS A 108 8.39 -10.73 -0.20
N ALA A 109 7.41 -10.84 -1.09
CA ALA A 109 7.41 -10.08 -2.33
C ALA A 109 7.34 -8.56 -2.10
N LEU A 110 6.61 -8.09 -1.08
CA LEU A 110 6.63 -6.68 -0.67
C LEU A 110 8.01 -6.25 -0.18
N LYS A 111 8.67 -7.08 0.62
CA LYS A 111 10.03 -6.82 1.10
C LYS A 111 11.02 -6.72 -0.07
N ASP A 112 10.96 -7.68 -1.00
CA ASP A 112 11.82 -7.70 -2.18
C ASP A 112 11.58 -6.49 -3.09
N ALA A 113 10.34 -5.99 -3.14
CA ALA A 113 9.98 -4.74 -3.82
C ALA A 113 10.46 -3.46 -3.11
N GLY A 114 11.11 -3.58 -1.94
CA GLY A 114 11.63 -2.44 -1.19
C GLY A 114 10.64 -1.78 -0.23
N VAL A 115 9.49 -2.39 0.05
CA VAL A 115 8.57 -1.89 1.09
C VAL A 115 9.26 -1.97 2.45
N THR A 116 9.32 -0.85 3.17
CA THR A 116 10.02 -0.73 4.45
C THR A 116 9.07 -0.68 5.64
N ARG A 117 7.79 -0.37 5.41
CA ARG A 117 6.76 -0.29 6.46
C ARG A 117 5.41 -0.77 5.93
N VAL A 118 4.74 -1.58 6.74
CA VAL A 118 3.35 -1.98 6.48
C VAL A 118 2.42 -1.52 7.61
N SER A 119 1.21 -1.10 7.24
CA SER A 119 0.12 -0.83 8.17
C SER A 119 -0.97 -1.88 7.94
N ILE A 120 -1.23 -2.70 8.97
CA ILE A 120 -2.13 -3.85 8.83
C ILE A 120 -3.49 -3.51 9.40
N GLY A 121 -4.53 -3.57 8.58
CA GLY A 121 -5.93 -3.34 8.97
C GLY A 121 -6.53 -4.52 9.75
N VAL A 122 -5.93 -4.86 10.89
CA VAL A 122 -6.41 -5.94 11.78
C VAL A 122 -7.75 -5.61 12.42
N GLN A 123 -7.90 -4.39 12.93
CA GLN A 123 -9.04 -3.83 13.67
C GLN A 123 -9.29 -4.48 15.03
N SER A 124 -9.24 -5.82 15.15
CA SER A 124 -9.35 -6.59 16.39
C SER A 124 -8.74 -7.99 16.22
N PHE A 125 -8.43 -8.66 17.32
CA PHE A 125 -8.11 -10.09 17.36
C PHE A 125 -9.28 -10.94 17.91
N ASP A 126 -10.37 -10.29 18.32
CA ASP A 126 -11.60 -10.93 18.76
C ASP A 126 -12.55 -11.17 17.58
N ASP A 127 -12.96 -12.42 17.38
CA ASP A 127 -13.76 -12.83 16.22
C ASP A 127 -15.19 -12.26 16.25
N ASP A 128 -15.77 -12.01 17.42
CA ASP A 128 -17.09 -11.40 17.54
C ASP A 128 -17.02 -9.92 17.14
N VAL A 129 -15.99 -9.23 17.56
CA VAL A 129 -15.72 -7.85 17.14
C VAL A 129 -15.47 -7.77 15.64
N LEU A 130 -14.68 -8.68 15.07
CA LEU A 130 -14.38 -8.71 13.64
C LEU A 130 -15.66 -8.96 12.82
N ARG A 131 -16.53 -9.88 13.26
CA ARG A 131 -17.84 -10.12 12.63
C ARG A 131 -18.74 -8.89 12.70
N TYR A 132 -18.79 -8.21 13.86
CA TYR A 132 -19.56 -6.97 14.01
C TYR A 132 -19.05 -5.87 13.09
N LEU A 133 -17.74 -5.76 12.91
CA LEU A 133 -17.09 -4.80 12.00
C LEU A 133 -17.18 -5.22 10.52
N GLY A 134 -17.77 -6.37 10.21
CA GLY A 134 -17.88 -6.86 8.83
C GLY A 134 -16.54 -7.26 8.19
N ARG A 135 -15.53 -7.65 9.01
CA ARG A 135 -14.22 -8.06 8.49
C ARG A 135 -14.30 -9.44 7.82
N ALA A 136 -13.38 -9.65 6.84
CA ALA A 136 -13.29 -10.90 6.09
C ALA A 136 -12.36 -11.92 6.72
N HIS A 137 -11.53 -11.49 7.67
CA HIS A 137 -10.57 -12.33 8.39
C HIS A 137 -11.01 -12.57 9.84
N ASP A 138 -10.44 -13.58 10.47
CA ASP A 138 -10.51 -13.87 11.89
C ASP A 138 -9.23 -13.48 12.62
N GLY A 139 -9.23 -13.53 13.95
CA GLY A 139 -8.09 -13.20 14.79
C GLY A 139 -6.87 -14.09 14.52
N ALA A 140 -7.10 -15.37 14.19
CA ALA A 140 -6.03 -16.31 13.84
C ALA A 140 -5.36 -15.93 12.50
N ARG A 141 -6.14 -15.49 11.50
CA ARG A 141 -5.60 -14.99 10.23
C ARG A 141 -4.81 -13.71 10.44
N ALA A 142 -5.34 -12.77 11.25
CA ALA A 142 -4.66 -11.53 11.59
C ALA A 142 -3.28 -11.80 12.22
N SER A 143 -3.20 -12.71 13.21
CA SER A 143 -1.94 -13.10 13.85
C SER A 143 -0.94 -13.68 12.86
N ARG A 144 -1.37 -14.62 12.00
CA ARG A 144 -0.49 -15.20 10.97
C ARG A 144 0.08 -14.16 10.01
N VAL A 145 -0.70 -13.16 9.62
CA VAL A 145 -0.23 -12.11 8.72
C VAL A 145 0.76 -11.18 9.42
N VAL A 146 0.52 -10.83 10.68
CA VAL A 146 1.49 -10.06 11.48
C VAL A 146 2.82 -10.82 11.57
N ASP A 147 2.77 -12.11 11.92
CA ASP A 147 3.97 -12.94 12.02
C ASP A 147 4.71 -13.05 10.66
N ALA A 148 3.97 -13.20 9.56
CA ALA A 148 4.54 -13.24 8.22
C ALA A 148 5.25 -11.93 7.84
N CYS A 149 4.64 -10.79 8.15
CA CYS A 149 5.25 -9.48 7.90
C CYS A 149 6.47 -9.20 8.78
N VAL A 150 6.48 -9.70 10.02
CA VAL A 150 7.65 -9.57 10.91
C VAL A 150 8.81 -10.48 10.48
N ALA A 151 8.49 -11.66 9.93
CA ALA A 151 9.49 -12.63 9.47
C ALA A 151 10.15 -12.23 8.12
N ALA A 152 9.45 -11.46 7.28
CA ALA A 152 9.98 -10.94 6.02
C ALA A 152 10.91 -9.74 6.24
#